data_64fb49eedbf3c124ae99e9f107f97ec8
#
_entry.id   64fb49eedbf3c124ae99e9f107f97ec8
#
_cell.length_a   1.000
_cell.length_b   1.000
_cell.length_c   1.000
_cell.angle_alpha   90.00
_cell.angle_beta   90.00
_cell.angle_gamma   90.00
#
_symmetry.space_group_name_H-M   'P 1'
#
loop_
_entity.id
_entity.type
_entity.pdbx_description
1 polymer ?
#
loop_
_entity_poly.entity_id
_entity_poly.type
_entity_poly.pdbx_seq_one_letter_code
_entity_poly.pdbx_strand_id
1 'polypeptide(L)'
;MVYLENEKYLPKDANSILSLSRNILQDYKIIIRDVRVASHFLELDMSIPSSLDLEKIKSKLSQIGTIMEIDRIVEGELDKKVSLDLARQLFNNEKYWKTHEILEGVWKHTQGDERALLNGIILVAAALVHYQKGEHDTCISIMKRALDKLHSAYGHYHAIDVDLLKTQVMNIINSTKISRFSI
;
A
#
# COMPACT_ATOMS: atom_id res chain seq x y z
N MET A 1 9.44 -6.08 4.15
CA MET A 1 8.09 -6.59 3.85
C MET A 1 8.14 -8.05 3.45
N VAL A 2 7.17 -8.86 3.85
CA VAL A 2 7.03 -10.23 3.38
C VAL A 2 5.70 -10.34 2.64
N TYR A 3 5.74 -10.86 1.42
CA TYR A 3 4.57 -11.03 0.56
C TYR A 3 4.23 -12.53 0.49
N LEU A 4 2.99 -12.87 0.85
CA LEU A 4 2.46 -14.23 0.74
C LEU A 4 1.40 -14.25 -0.36
N GLU A 5 1.25 -15.36 -1.04
CA GLU A 5 0.17 -15.59 -1.99
C GLU A 5 -1.19 -15.51 -1.29
N ASN A 6 -2.14 -14.80 -1.92
CA ASN A 6 -3.50 -14.68 -1.42
C ASN A 6 -4.48 -15.38 -2.37
N GLU A 7 -5.06 -16.47 -1.93
CA GLU A 7 -6.07 -17.22 -2.68
C GLU A 7 -7.50 -17.02 -2.14
N LYS A 8 -7.66 -16.56 -0.89
CA LYS A 8 -8.96 -16.65 -0.20
C LYS A 8 -9.31 -15.50 0.75
N TYR A 9 -8.34 -14.70 1.15
CA TYR A 9 -8.58 -13.66 2.15
C TYR A 9 -9.06 -12.36 1.51
N LEU A 10 -9.93 -11.66 2.23
CA LEU A 10 -10.45 -10.34 1.89
C LEU A 10 -9.91 -9.29 2.87
N PRO A 11 -9.94 -7.99 2.53
CA PRO A 11 -9.48 -6.94 3.44
C PRO A 11 -10.04 -7.02 4.86
N LYS A 12 -11.28 -7.42 5.04
CA LYS A 12 -11.92 -7.63 6.36
C LYS A 12 -11.21 -8.65 7.24
N ASP A 13 -10.41 -9.54 6.65
CA ASP A 13 -9.71 -10.62 7.36
C ASP A 13 -8.33 -10.16 7.88
N ALA A 14 -7.87 -8.95 7.55
CA ALA A 14 -6.54 -8.44 7.87
C ALA A 14 -6.18 -8.57 9.36
N ASN A 15 -7.09 -8.19 10.26
CA ASN A 15 -6.88 -8.28 11.70
C ASN A 15 -6.78 -9.74 12.19
N SER A 16 -7.55 -10.65 11.61
CA SER A 16 -7.49 -12.08 11.94
C SER A 16 -6.17 -12.69 11.49
N ILE A 17 -5.71 -12.32 10.27
CA ILE A 17 -4.41 -12.77 9.74
C ILE A 17 -3.26 -12.18 10.58
N LEU A 18 -3.34 -10.92 11.00
CA LEU A 18 -2.36 -10.30 11.88
C LEU A 18 -2.23 -11.05 13.21
N SER A 19 -3.37 -11.37 13.82
CA SER A 19 -3.42 -12.12 15.08
C SER A 19 -2.87 -13.54 14.90
N LEU A 20 -3.25 -14.23 13.82
CA LEU A 20 -2.74 -15.56 13.48
C LEU A 20 -1.22 -15.53 13.24
N SER A 21 -0.73 -14.56 12.45
CA SER A 21 0.70 -14.41 12.16
C SER A 21 1.52 -14.20 13.43
N ARG A 22 1.04 -13.36 14.35
CA ARG A 22 1.67 -13.12 15.67
C ARG A 22 1.70 -14.40 16.52
N ASN A 23 0.62 -15.16 16.55
CA ASN A 23 0.55 -16.41 17.29
C ASN A 23 1.51 -17.48 16.73
N ILE A 24 1.54 -17.66 15.41
CA ILE A 24 2.42 -18.64 14.74
C ILE A 24 3.91 -18.34 14.98
N LEU A 25 4.27 -17.05 15.07
CA LEU A 25 5.64 -16.58 15.16
C LEU A 25 6.05 -16.09 16.56
N GLN A 26 5.22 -16.29 17.59
CA GLN A 26 5.44 -15.78 18.95
C GLN A 26 6.79 -16.17 19.56
N ASP A 27 7.31 -17.36 19.22
CA ASP A 27 8.56 -17.90 19.79
C ASP A 27 9.83 -17.29 19.15
N TYR A 28 9.70 -16.46 18.11
CA TYR A 28 10.83 -16.03 17.26
C TYR A 28 11.30 -14.59 17.48
N LYS A 29 10.78 -13.87 18.47
CA LYS A 29 11.08 -12.44 18.70
C LYS A 29 10.86 -11.57 17.44
N ILE A 30 9.94 -11.96 16.57
CA ILE A 30 9.55 -11.23 15.37
C ILE A 30 8.49 -10.21 15.77
N ILE A 31 8.64 -8.98 15.28
CA ILE A 31 7.61 -7.94 15.46
C ILE A 31 6.83 -7.84 14.16
N ILE A 32 5.53 -8.16 14.21
CA ILE A 32 4.61 -7.97 13.09
C ILE A 32 3.76 -6.74 13.41
N ARG A 33 3.95 -5.66 12.64
CA ARG A 33 3.27 -4.39 12.84
C ARG A 33 1.88 -4.41 12.23
N ASP A 34 1.80 -4.87 10.97
CA ASP A 34 0.61 -4.75 10.16
C ASP A 34 0.48 -5.87 9.13
N VAL A 35 -0.75 -6.10 8.67
CA VAL A 35 -1.08 -6.99 7.54
C VAL A 35 -2.00 -6.24 6.61
N ARG A 36 -1.70 -6.29 5.32
CA ARG A 36 -2.50 -5.71 4.24
C ARG A 36 -2.91 -6.79 3.26
N VAL A 37 -4.18 -6.84 2.92
CA VAL A 37 -4.76 -7.86 2.06
C VAL A 37 -5.04 -7.25 0.68
N ALA A 38 -4.19 -7.60 -0.28
CA ALA A 38 -4.39 -7.28 -1.69
C ALA A 38 -5.11 -8.43 -2.41
N SER A 39 -5.48 -8.24 -3.68
CA SER A 39 -6.21 -9.27 -4.42
C SER A 39 -5.42 -10.56 -4.65
N HIS A 40 -4.09 -10.47 -4.83
CA HIS A 40 -3.23 -11.62 -5.14
C HIS A 40 -2.15 -11.90 -4.10
N PHE A 41 -1.99 -11.02 -3.11
CA PHE A 41 -1.00 -11.23 -2.05
C PHE A 41 -1.47 -10.67 -0.70
N LEU A 42 -0.84 -11.16 0.34
CA LEU A 42 -0.85 -10.58 1.69
C LEU A 42 0.49 -9.89 1.90
N GLU A 43 0.48 -8.65 2.34
CA GLU A 43 1.69 -7.92 2.71
C GLU A 43 1.81 -7.87 4.23
N LEU A 44 2.87 -8.47 4.78
CA LEU A 44 3.18 -8.46 6.20
C LEU A 44 4.32 -7.46 6.47
N ASP A 45 4.04 -6.44 7.25
CA ASP A 45 5.06 -5.54 7.78
C ASP A 45 5.68 -6.16 9.03
N MET A 46 6.91 -6.65 8.89
CA MET A 46 7.56 -7.36 9.98
C MET A 46 9.05 -7.06 10.10
N SER A 47 9.55 -7.04 11.35
CA SER A 47 10.98 -7.03 11.65
C SER A 47 11.44 -8.41 12.04
N ILE A 48 12.39 -8.94 11.26
CA ILE A 48 12.98 -10.26 11.46
C ILE A 48 14.41 -10.08 11.98
N PRO A 49 14.78 -10.64 13.14
CA PRO A 49 16.16 -10.61 13.61
C PRO A 49 17.11 -11.26 12.60
N SER A 50 18.27 -10.65 12.37
CA SER A 50 19.26 -11.14 11.39
C SER A 50 19.83 -12.51 11.73
N SER A 51 19.77 -12.90 12.99
CA SER A 51 20.23 -14.22 13.48
C SER A 51 19.21 -15.33 13.24
N LEU A 52 18.00 -15.02 12.73
CA LEU A 52 16.93 -16.00 12.58
C LEU A 52 17.01 -16.69 11.22
N ASP A 53 16.82 -18.00 11.26
CA ASP A 53 16.75 -18.84 10.06
C ASP A 53 15.43 -18.56 9.30
N LEU A 54 15.55 -18.04 8.08
CA LEU A 54 14.42 -17.70 7.23
C LEU A 54 13.59 -18.93 6.82
N GLU A 55 14.19 -20.11 6.72
CA GLU A 55 13.47 -21.33 6.36
C GLU A 55 12.45 -21.73 7.44
N LYS A 56 12.79 -21.50 8.72
CA LYS A 56 11.84 -21.71 9.82
C LYS A 56 10.64 -20.75 9.73
N ILE A 57 10.89 -19.50 9.36
CA ILE A 57 9.81 -18.51 9.17
C ILE A 57 8.93 -18.90 7.99
N LYS A 58 9.53 -19.31 6.87
CA LYS A 58 8.80 -19.77 5.68
C LYS A 58 7.90 -20.95 6.03
N SER A 59 8.43 -21.97 6.72
CA SER A 59 7.66 -23.14 7.14
C SER A 59 6.48 -22.77 8.05
N LYS A 60 6.61 -21.77 8.90
CA LYS A 60 5.51 -21.31 9.76
C LYS A 60 4.48 -20.51 8.98
N LEU A 61 4.92 -19.55 8.15
CA LEU A 61 4.02 -18.71 7.36
C LEU A 61 3.28 -19.46 6.25
N SER A 62 3.76 -20.65 5.83
CA SER A 62 3.06 -21.49 4.85
C SER A 62 1.65 -21.92 5.30
N GLN A 63 1.34 -21.83 6.59
CA GLN A 63 -0.01 -22.04 7.11
C GLN A 63 -0.99 -20.92 6.71
N ILE A 64 -0.48 -19.75 6.32
CA ILE A 64 -1.27 -18.59 5.91
C ILE A 64 -1.27 -18.49 4.38
N GLY A 65 -0.11 -18.61 3.76
CA GLY A 65 0.10 -18.55 2.31
C GLY A 65 1.56 -18.81 1.95
N THR A 66 1.80 -19.13 0.69
CA THR A 66 3.15 -19.35 0.17
C THR A 66 3.92 -18.02 0.10
N ILE A 67 5.17 -17.98 0.55
CA ILE A 67 6.00 -16.78 0.40
C ILE A 67 6.36 -16.58 -1.07
N MET A 68 5.95 -15.44 -1.62
CA MET A 68 6.26 -15.01 -2.98
C MET A 68 7.54 -14.17 -3.01
N GLU A 69 7.68 -13.24 -2.07
CA GLU A 69 8.75 -12.25 -2.05
C GLU A 69 9.08 -11.81 -0.62
N ILE A 70 10.37 -11.55 -0.37
CA ILE A 70 10.83 -10.86 0.85
C ILE A 70 11.57 -9.61 0.39
N ASP A 71 10.95 -8.46 0.59
CA ASP A 71 11.50 -7.16 0.22
C ASP A 71 12.13 -6.49 1.45
N ARG A 72 13.42 -6.19 1.36
CA ARG A 72 14.14 -5.43 2.38
C ARG A 72 13.98 -3.94 2.04
N ILE A 73 13.64 -3.14 3.04
CA ILE A 73 13.64 -1.69 2.89
C ILE A 73 15.08 -1.26 2.70
N VAL A 74 15.41 -0.80 1.49
CA VAL A 74 16.68 -0.17 1.16
C VAL A 74 16.42 1.30 0.97
N GLU A 75 16.99 2.14 1.83
CA GLU A 75 16.94 3.59 1.67
C GLU A 75 17.91 3.99 0.56
N GLY A 76 17.41 4.71 -0.43
CA GLY A 76 18.17 5.29 -1.52
C GLY A 76 17.40 6.41 -2.18
N GLU A 77 18.06 7.53 -2.44
CA GLU A 77 17.47 8.61 -3.24
C GLU A 77 17.42 8.18 -4.71
N LEU A 78 16.22 8.03 -5.24
CA LEU A 78 15.97 7.83 -6.66
C LEU A 78 15.71 9.17 -7.33
N ASP A 79 16.06 9.28 -8.62
CA ASP A 79 15.62 10.40 -9.46
C ASP A 79 14.09 10.52 -9.42
N LYS A 80 13.59 11.77 -9.47
CA LYS A 80 12.17 12.07 -9.37
C LYS A 80 11.33 11.32 -10.42
N LYS A 81 11.79 11.30 -11.69
CA LYS A 81 11.06 10.61 -12.76
C LYS A 81 11.00 9.11 -12.51
N VAL A 82 12.14 8.52 -12.14
CA VAL A 82 12.24 7.10 -11.81
C VAL A 82 11.32 6.75 -10.63
N SER A 83 11.29 7.61 -9.60
CA SER A 83 10.42 7.43 -8.43
C SER A 83 8.93 7.47 -8.80
N LEU A 84 8.52 8.39 -9.66
CA LEU A 84 7.12 8.51 -10.11
C LEU A 84 6.69 7.32 -10.97
N ASP A 85 7.54 6.88 -11.91
CA ASP A 85 7.27 5.71 -12.75
C ASP A 85 7.18 4.44 -11.88
N LEU A 86 8.08 4.29 -10.91
CA LEU A 86 8.05 3.16 -9.97
C LEU A 86 6.80 3.21 -9.08
N ALA A 87 6.45 4.37 -8.54
CA ALA A 87 5.26 4.54 -7.71
C ALA A 87 3.98 4.16 -8.47
N ARG A 88 3.87 4.56 -9.75
CA ARG A 88 2.75 4.17 -10.60
C ARG A 88 2.68 2.66 -10.81
N GLN A 89 3.81 2.00 -11.10
CA GLN A 89 3.86 0.54 -11.23
C GLN A 89 3.46 -0.16 -9.93
N LEU A 90 3.94 0.29 -8.80
CA LEU A 90 3.59 -0.25 -7.49
C LEU A 90 2.12 -0.07 -7.15
N PHE A 91 1.55 1.11 -7.45
CA PHE A 91 0.13 1.38 -7.28
C PHE A 91 -0.72 0.40 -8.10
N ASN A 92 -0.40 0.23 -9.38
CA ASN A 92 -1.12 -0.67 -10.28
C ASN A 92 -0.98 -2.15 -9.88
N ASN A 93 0.04 -2.50 -9.10
CA ASN A 93 0.25 -3.82 -8.49
C ASN A 93 -0.24 -3.90 -7.04
N GLU A 94 -1.07 -2.96 -6.58
CA GLU A 94 -1.66 -2.93 -5.23
C GLU A 94 -0.63 -2.85 -4.07
N LYS A 95 0.63 -2.54 -4.34
CA LYS A 95 1.67 -2.28 -3.33
C LYS A 95 1.54 -0.84 -2.81
N TYR A 96 0.35 -0.48 -2.29
CA TYR A 96 -0.04 0.91 -1.96
C TYR A 96 0.82 1.52 -0.86
N TRP A 97 1.24 0.73 0.14
CA TRP A 97 2.14 1.23 1.17
C TRP A 97 3.48 1.70 0.58
N LYS A 98 4.08 0.90 -0.28
CA LYS A 98 5.36 1.24 -0.93
C LYS A 98 5.20 2.42 -1.90
N THR A 99 4.06 2.51 -2.58
CA THR A 99 3.68 3.68 -3.40
C THR A 99 3.69 4.95 -2.56
N HIS A 100 3.02 4.92 -1.40
CA HIS A 100 2.96 6.04 -0.45
C HIS A 100 4.37 6.49 -0.04
N GLU A 101 5.22 5.57 0.41
CA GLU A 101 6.59 5.86 0.85
C GLU A 101 7.44 6.54 -0.24
N ILE A 102 7.40 6.00 -1.47
CA ILE A 102 8.15 6.57 -2.60
C ILE A 102 7.66 7.97 -2.95
N LEU A 103 6.34 8.15 -3.02
CA LEU A 103 5.75 9.46 -3.33
C LEU A 103 6.01 10.49 -2.23
N GLU A 104 6.05 10.10 -0.95
CA GLU A 104 6.46 10.98 0.14
C GLU A 104 7.92 11.45 -0.03
N GLY A 105 8.80 10.58 -0.47
CA GLY A 105 10.18 10.94 -0.81
C GLY A 105 10.23 12.06 -1.85
N VAL A 106 9.48 11.94 -2.94
CA VAL A 106 9.37 12.96 -3.98
C VAL A 106 8.72 14.25 -3.43
N TRP A 107 7.62 14.10 -2.69
CA TRP A 107 6.85 15.21 -2.15
C TRP A 107 7.66 16.15 -1.24
N LYS A 108 8.59 15.61 -0.46
CA LYS A 108 9.48 16.40 0.42
C LYS A 108 10.28 17.47 -0.33
N HIS A 109 10.57 17.23 -1.62
CA HIS A 109 11.38 18.08 -2.48
C HIS A 109 10.56 18.93 -3.46
N THR A 110 9.21 18.94 -3.35
CA THR A 110 8.31 19.71 -4.21
C THR A 110 7.67 20.89 -3.48
N GLN A 111 7.18 21.87 -4.24
CA GLN A 111 6.53 23.09 -3.74
C GLN A 111 5.30 23.46 -4.57
N GLY A 112 4.48 24.40 -4.08
CA GLY A 112 3.34 24.95 -4.79
C GLY A 112 2.31 23.90 -5.20
N ASP A 113 1.76 24.04 -6.41
CA ASP A 113 0.68 23.21 -6.93
C ASP A 113 1.10 21.76 -7.11
N GLU A 114 2.36 21.51 -7.49
CA GLU A 114 2.90 20.17 -7.60
C GLU A 114 2.90 19.44 -6.25
N ARG A 115 3.23 20.15 -5.18
CA ARG A 115 3.19 19.62 -3.82
C ARG A 115 1.77 19.24 -3.39
N ALA A 116 0.78 20.07 -3.77
CA ALA A 116 -0.63 19.79 -3.50
C ALA A 116 -1.13 18.57 -4.29
N LEU A 117 -0.79 18.48 -5.58
CA LEU A 117 -1.10 17.34 -6.44
C LEU A 117 -0.52 16.03 -5.88
N LEU A 118 0.78 16.01 -5.58
CA LEU A 118 1.42 14.82 -5.02
C LEU A 118 0.79 14.40 -3.69
N ASN A 119 0.48 15.38 -2.82
CA ASN A 119 -0.23 15.08 -1.57
C ASN A 119 -1.57 14.40 -1.83
N GLY A 120 -2.32 14.85 -2.84
CA GLY A 120 -3.57 14.20 -3.25
C GLY A 120 -3.35 12.74 -3.67
N ILE A 121 -2.35 12.46 -4.50
CA ILE A 121 -2.03 11.09 -4.96
C ILE A 121 -1.57 10.22 -3.78
N ILE A 122 -0.73 10.76 -2.89
CA ILE A 122 -0.29 10.09 -1.65
C ILE A 122 -1.48 9.70 -0.79
N LEU A 123 -2.44 10.61 -0.62
CA LEU A 123 -3.66 10.34 0.15
C LEU A 123 -4.50 9.24 -0.48
N VAL A 124 -4.58 9.14 -1.82
CA VAL A 124 -5.26 8.03 -2.48
C VAL A 124 -4.57 6.70 -2.16
N ALA A 125 -3.24 6.64 -2.25
CA ALA A 125 -2.49 5.44 -1.89
C ALA A 125 -2.71 5.08 -0.40
N ALA A 126 -2.63 6.05 0.51
CA ALA A 126 -2.89 5.85 1.94
C ALA A 126 -4.32 5.35 2.21
N ALA A 127 -5.32 5.88 1.51
CA ALA A 127 -6.70 5.40 1.62
C ALA A 127 -6.81 3.90 1.25
N LEU A 128 -6.15 3.48 0.17
CA LEU A 128 -6.16 2.09 -0.28
C LEU A 128 -5.37 1.17 0.67
N VAL A 129 -4.32 1.68 1.35
CA VAL A 129 -3.66 0.96 2.46
C VAL A 129 -4.68 0.67 3.58
N HIS A 130 -5.48 1.65 3.98
CA HIS A 130 -6.52 1.47 4.99
C HIS A 130 -7.59 0.46 4.52
N TYR A 131 -7.97 0.51 3.25
CA TYR A 131 -8.85 -0.51 2.69
C TYR A 131 -8.27 -1.92 2.83
N GLN A 132 -7.00 -2.13 2.45
CA GLN A 132 -6.32 -3.42 2.57
C GLN A 132 -6.22 -3.93 4.02
N LYS A 133 -6.37 -3.04 5.00
CA LYS A 133 -6.43 -3.36 6.43
C LYS A 133 -7.86 -3.63 6.94
N GLY A 134 -8.86 -3.55 6.07
CA GLY A 134 -10.28 -3.69 6.45
C GLY A 134 -10.88 -2.42 7.07
N GLU A 135 -10.20 -1.29 7.01
CA GLU A 135 -10.61 -0.01 7.60
C GLU A 135 -11.40 0.83 6.57
N HIS A 136 -12.59 0.34 6.19
CA HIS A 136 -13.38 0.89 5.09
C HIS A 136 -13.74 2.37 5.27
N ASP A 137 -14.25 2.75 6.45
CA ASP A 137 -14.70 4.13 6.70
C ASP A 137 -13.52 5.11 6.69
N THR A 138 -12.37 4.69 7.22
CA THR A 138 -11.11 5.45 7.16
C THR A 138 -10.68 5.66 5.71
N CYS A 139 -10.75 4.61 4.88
CA CYS A 139 -10.45 4.72 3.45
C CYS A 139 -11.31 5.80 2.79
N ILE A 140 -12.64 5.75 2.93
CA ILE A 140 -13.56 6.74 2.35
C ILE A 140 -13.26 8.15 2.86
N SER A 141 -13.00 8.31 4.15
CA SER A 141 -12.64 9.60 4.75
C SER A 141 -11.37 10.20 4.14
N ILE A 142 -10.33 9.39 3.94
CA ILE A 142 -9.08 9.82 3.32
C ILE A 142 -9.27 10.13 1.83
N MET A 143 -10.08 9.33 1.11
CA MET A 143 -10.42 9.59 -0.30
C MET A 143 -11.06 10.97 -0.50
N LYS A 144 -11.96 11.40 0.39
CA LYS A 144 -12.55 12.75 0.36
C LYS A 144 -11.47 13.83 0.49
N ARG A 145 -10.57 13.68 1.44
CA ARG A 145 -9.42 14.61 1.61
C ARG A 145 -8.48 14.62 0.41
N ALA A 146 -8.33 13.48 -0.27
CA ALA A 146 -7.55 13.41 -1.50
C ALA A 146 -8.18 14.25 -2.62
N LEU A 147 -9.50 14.18 -2.81
CA LEU A 147 -10.20 15.03 -3.79
C LEU A 147 -10.03 16.53 -3.50
N ASP A 148 -10.08 16.93 -2.23
CA ASP A 148 -9.84 18.32 -1.84
C ASP A 148 -8.44 18.81 -2.26
N LYS A 149 -7.43 17.93 -2.18
CA LYS A 149 -6.06 18.24 -2.64
C LYS A 149 -5.91 18.24 -4.16
N LEU A 150 -6.69 17.41 -4.84
CA LEU A 150 -6.66 17.25 -6.30
C LEU A 150 -7.60 18.23 -7.03
N HIS A 151 -8.37 19.08 -6.33
CA HIS A 151 -9.46 19.88 -6.93
C HIS A 151 -9.00 20.74 -8.10
N SER A 152 -7.84 21.40 -8.00
CA SER A 152 -7.29 22.29 -9.03
C SER A 152 -6.38 21.57 -10.05
N ALA A 153 -6.05 20.28 -9.81
CA ALA A 153 -5.21 19.52 -10.71
C ALA A 153 -6.03 18.90 -11.86
N TYR A 154 -5.46 18.86 -13.06
CA TYR A 154 -6.08 18.31 -14.28
C TYR A 154 -5.04 17.79 -15.26
N GLY A 155 -5.48 16.99 -16.22
CA GLY A 155 -4.63 16.42 -17.28
C GLY A 155 -3.70 15.34 -16.76
N HIS A 156 -2.48 15.31 -17.26
CA HIS A 156 -1.48 14.30 -16.91
C HIS A 156 -0.36 14.89 -16.05
N TYR A 157 -0.01 14.15 -15.01
CA TYR A 157 1.20 14.41 -14.24
C TYR A 157 2.17 13.24 -14.46
N HIS A 158 3.20 13.46 -15.29
CA HIS A 158 4.04 12.40 -15.83
C HIS A 158 3.16 11.32 -16.52
N ALA A 159 3.24 10.06 -16.11
CA ALA A 159 2.45 8.96 -16.67
C ALA A 159 1.13 8.71 -15.89
N ILE A 160 0.74 9.60 -14.97
CA ILE A 160 -0.48 9.49 -14.18
C ILE A 160 -1.57 10.35 -14.81
N ASP A 161 -2.71 9.76 -15.17
CA ASP A 161 -3.90 10.47 -15.60
C ASP A 161 -4.68 10.97 -14.36
N VAL A 162 -4.55 12.27 -14.07
CA VAL A 162 -5.13 12.90 -12.87
C VAL A 162 -6.65 12.98 -12.96
N ASP A 163 -7.21 13.17 -14.15
CA ASP A 163 -8.66 13.28 -14.34
C ASP A 163 -9.32 11.89 -14.16
N LEU A 164 -8.68 10.84 -14.69
CA LEU A 164 -9.11 9.47 -14.46
C LEU A 164 -9.02 9.11 -12.96
N LEU A 165 -7.90 9.45 -12.31
CA LEU A 165 -7.72 9.23 -10.87
C LEU A 165 -8.84 9.88 -10.06
N LYS A 166 -9.15 11.16 -10.31
CA LYS A 166 -10.24 11.89 -9.65
C LYS A 166 -11.60 11.21 -9.87
N THR A 167 -11.86 10.78 -11.11
CA THR A 167 -13.08 10.08 -11.47
C THR A 167 -13.24 8.76 -10.69
N GLN A 168 -12.18 7.96 -10.59
CA GLN A 168 -12.20 6.71 -9.82
C GLN A 168 -12.44 6.97 -8.34
N VAL A 169 -11.77 7.96 -7.77
CA VAL A 169 -11.96 8.34 -6.36
C VAL A 169 -13.39 8.82 -6.09
N MET A 170 -13.97 9.66 -6.97
CA MET A 170 -15.36 10.09 -6.86
C MET A 170 -16.35 8.91 -6.93
N ASN A 171 -16.13 7.98 -7.84
CA ASN A 171 -16.97 6.79 -7.97
C ASN A 171 -16.96 5.93 -6.70
N ILE A 172 -15.78 5.76 -6.09
CA ILE A 172 -15.64 5.04 -4.81
C ILE A 172 -16.38 5.77 -3.69
N ILE A 173 -16.23 7.08 -3.56
CA ILE A 173 -16.91 7.86 -2.52
C ILE A 173 -18.43 7.80 -2.68
N ASN A 174 -18.94 7.94 -3.90
CA ASN A 174 -20.38 7.98 -4.18
C ASN A 174 -21.04 6.61 -4.00
N SER A 175 -20.37 5.54 -4.43
CA SER A 175 -20.90 4.19 -4.33
C SER A 175 -20.64 3.52 -2.97
N THR A 176 -19.68 4.03 -2.22
CA THR A 176 -19.06 3.40 -1.04
C THR A 176 -18.49 2.00 -1.31
N LYS A 177 -18.38 1.62 -2.58
CA LYS A 177 -17.76 0.34 -3.00
C LYS A 177 -16.34 0.60 -3.45
N ILE A 178 -15.40 0.10 -2.67
CA ILE A 178 -13.98 0.24 -2.98
C ILE A 178 -13.61 -0.86 -3.99
N SER A 179 -13.15 -0.42 -5.16
CA SER A 179 -12.65 -1.29 -6.23
C SER A 179 -11.22 -0.92 -6.58
N ARG A 180 -10.47 -1.91 -7.04
CA ARG A 180 -9.15 -1.72 -7.63
C ARG A 180 -9.25 -0.92 -8.93
N PHE A 181 -8.31 -0.02 -9.15
CA PHE A 181 -8.13 0.73 -10.40
C PHE A 181 -6.64 1.02 -10.64
N SER A 182 -6.31 1.42 -11.86
CA SER A 182 -4.94 1.83 -12.26
C SER A 182 -4.85 3.33 -12.47
N ILE A 183 -3.64 3.88 -12.35
CA ILE A 183 -3.32 5.32 -12.54
C ILE A 183 -2.24 5.51 -13.59
#